data_f963941c159aa56895d1a85c42186e50
#
_entry.id   f963941c159aa56895d1a85c42186e50
#
_cell.length_a   1.000
_cell.length_b   1.000
_cell.length_c   1.000
_cell.angle_alpha   90.00
_cell.angle_beta   90.00
_cell.angle_gamma   90.00
#
_symmetry.space_group_name_H-M   'P 1'
#
loop_
_entity.id
_entity.type
_entity.pdbx_description
1 polymer ?
#
loop_
_entity_poly.entity_id
_entity_poly.type
_entity_poly.pdbx_seq_one_letter_code
_entity_poly.pdbx_strand_id
1 'polypeptide(L)'
;MIILPQIRLAVKGTQRERKKRMIVIKKYHYVIAVLILVAAVFLAMKSAAGREKNAEPSAAENSVEVVFPSTAPEQEDSNAAETTAKAEEPLVGVWIPYMALDVTEKTEEAFKENFDAKLAAAKSVGANAVFVHVRPFADSLYPSEYESWSHLLTDTQGEDPGYDPMEYMVSTAHEQNMQFHAWINPLRIASTTIPPELDENGFYMQNYVNHPEYFMAYNSGIYYNPASAYIRNRIADGAAEIAEKYDVDGIHFDDYFYPTDDESIDAVQYAAYVKETEEPLTLHEWRTANVNALIAAVYSRVKEANENVQFGISPQGNLENNEMINADVYTWCAQAGYIDYVCPQLYYSFENEALPFETALQNWCALKRLPSIKLYIGLAVYKAGTDADNGTWLNTTDTLAKQIDRAKEAGADGVVLYAVDHLTGENAKAEMANAVPELERFKEAQQN
;
A
#
# COMPACT_ATOMS: atom_id res chain seq x y z
N MET A 1 -8.03 -18.89 51.03
CA MET A 1 -8.84 -17.74 51.47
C MET A 1 -7.86 -16.65 51.92
N ILE A 2 -7.47 -15.76 51.03
CA ILE A 2 -6.52 -14.66 51.32
C ILE A 2 -7.37 -13.39 51.35
N ILE A 3 -7.42 -12.75 52.52
CA ILE A 3 -8.15 -11.51 52.77
C ILE A 3 -7.24 -10.36 52.33
N LEU A 4 -7.68 -9.60 51.32
CA LEU A 4 -7.05 -8.36 50.94
C LEU A 4 -7.57 -7.18 51.81
N PRO A 5 -6.72 -6.33 52.36
CA PRO A 5 -7.14 -5.17 53.14
C PRO A 5 -7.70 -4.07 52.24
N GLN A 6 -8.84 -3.52 52.58
CA GLN A 6 -9.42 -2.33 51.95
C GLN A 6 -8.67 -1.09 52.41
N ILE A 7 -7.90 -0.49 51.51
CA ILE A 7 -7.30 0.83 51.74
C ILE A 7 -8.27 1.90 51.24
N ARG A 8 -8.97 2.56 52.16
CA ARG A 8 -9.71 3.81 51.89
C ARG A 8 -8.75 4.99 51.91
N LEU A 9 -8.36 5.46 50.74
CA LEU A 9 -7.67 6.75 50.57
C LEU A 9 -8.70 7.82 50.19
N ALA A 10 -9.02 8.71 51.15
CA ALA A 10 -9.78 9.92 50.86
C ALA A 10 -8.89 10.93 50.14
N VAL A 11 -9.16 11.20 48.88
CA VAL A 11 -8.37 12.14 48.07
C VAL A 11 -9.23 13.34 47.71
N LYS A 12 -8.88 14.52 48.27
CA LYS A 12 -9.35 15.83 47.81
C LYS A 12 -8.59 16.16 46.48
N GLY A 13 -9.30 16.20 45.36
CA GLY A 13 -8.78 16.61 44.06
C GLY A 13 -9.89 17.08 43.13
N THR A 14 -9.57 17.96 42.18
CA THR A 14 -10.55 18.47 41.20
C THR A 14 -11.11 17.35 40.33
N GLN A 15 -12.31 17.58 39.80
CA GLN A 15 -12.98 16.59 38.94
C GLN A 15 -12.12 16.09 37.75
N ARG A 16 -11.24 16.98 37.24
CA ARG A 16 -10.28 16.68 36.16
C ARG A 16 -9.15 15.75 36.61
N GLU A 17 -8.66 15.91 37.85
CA GLU A 17 -7.62 15.01 38.40
C GLU A 17 -8.17 13.63 38.76
N ARG A 18 -9.43 13.56 39.22
CA ARG A 18 -10.13 12.28 39.45
C ARG A 18 -10.32 11.51 38.16
N LYS A 19 -10.65 12.20 37.04
CA LYS A 19 -10.83 11.57 35.71
C LYS A 19 -9.48 11.04 35.17
N LYS A 20 -8.38 11.80 35.30
CA LYS A 20 -7.03 11.34 34.91
C LYS A 20 -6.56 10.14 35.74
N ARG A 21 -6.80 10.12 37.06
CA ARG A 21 -6.45 8.97 37.92
C ARG A 21 -7.28 7.74 37.62
N MET A 22 -8.58 7.90 37.32
CA MET A 22 -9.44 6.78 36.90
C MET A 22 -8.97 6.14 35.60
N ILE A 23 -8.49 6.93 34.64
CA ILE A 23 -7.92 6.42 33.38
C ILE A 23 -6.63 5.63 33.63
N VAL A 24 -5.76 6.11 34.51
CA VAL A 24 -4.52 5.42 34.87
C VAL A 24 -4.83 4.10 35.62
N ILE A 25 -5.78 4.10 36.54
CA ILE A 25 -6.19 2.88 37.28
C ILE A 25 -6.81 1.87 36.32
N LYS A 26 -7.65 2.29 35.37
CA LYS A 26 -8.19 1.39 34.32
C LYS A 26 -7.10 0.80 33.42
N LYS A 27 -6.09 1.59 33.02
CA LYS A 27 -4.92 1.07 32.29
C LYS A 27 -4.14 0.01 33.07
N TYR A 28 -3.90 0.25 34.37
CA TYR A 28 -3.22 -0.75 35.22
C TYR A 28 -4.02 -2.05 35.37
N HIS A 29 -5.34 -1.96 35.53
CA HIS A 29 -6.18 -3.15 35.60
C HIS A 29 -6.20 -3.92 34.29
N TYR A 30 -6.17 -3.22 33.16
CA TYR A 30 -6.10 -3.84 31.84
C TYR A 30 -4.77 -4.59 31.63
N VAL A 31 -3.64 -3.96 32.00
CA VAL A 31 -2.31 -4.59 31.91
C VAL A 31 -2.22 -5.84 32.82
N ILE A 32 -2.77 -5.77 34.04
CA ILE A 32 -2.79 -6.92 34.96
C ILE A 32 -3.69 -8.03 34.41
N ALA A 33 -4.83 -7.71 33.80
CA ALA A 33 -5.72 -8.69 33.19
C ALA A 33 -5.03 -9.39 31.99
N VAL A 34 -4.32 -8.66 31.16
CA VAL A 34 -3.54 -9.23 30.04
C VAL A 34 -2.42 -10.14 30.54
N LEU A 35 -1.68 -9.75 31.59
CA LEU A 35 -0.63 -10.57 32.18
C LEU A 35 -1.17 -11.87 32.80
N ILE A 36 -2.36 -11.82 33.40
CA ILE A 36 -3.03 -13.02 33.94
C ILE A 36 -3.49 -13.94 32.80
N LEU A 37 -3.98 -13.37 31.69
CA LEU A 37 -4.39 -14.13 30.51
C LEU A 37 -3.20 -14.85 29.86
N VAL A 38 -2.08 -14.15 29.70
CA VAL A 38 -0.83 -14.71 29.15
C VAL A 38 -0.31 -15.84 30.05
N ALA A 39 -0.34 -15.67 31.39
CA ALA A 39 0.05 -16.71 32.33
C ALA A 39 -0.89 -17.93 32.27
N ALA A 40 -2.19 -17.71 32.06
CA ALA A 40 -3.17 -18.80 31.92
C ALA A 40 -2.96 -19.59 30.62
N VAL A 41 -2.62 -18.91 29.51
CA VAL A 41 -2.28 -19.55 28.23
C VAL A 41 -1.02 -20.37 28.36
N PHE A 42 0.03 -19.84 29.02
CA PHE A 42 1.27 -20.61 29.29
C PHE A 42 1.04 -21.85 30.16
N LEU A 43 0.14 -21.78 31.14
CA LEU A 43 -0.23 -22.95 31.96
C LEU A 43 -1.06 -23.97 31.16
N ALA A 44 -1.93 -23.51 30.28
CA ALA A 44 -2.72 -24.38 29.39
C ALA A 44 -1.83 -25.10 28.37
N MET A 45 -0.84 -24.41 27.78
CA MET A 45 0.14 -25.02 26.88
C MET A 45 1.01 -26.07 27.57
N LYS A 46 1.44 -25.84 28.82
CA LYS A 46 2.17 -26.88 29.61
C LYS A 46 1.28 -28.07 29.97
N SER A 47 -0.02 -27.89 30.12
CA SER A 47 -0.96 -28.98 30.40
C SER A 47 -1.28 -29.80 29.14
N ALA A 48 -1.28 -29.17 27.94
CA ALA A 48 -1.52 -29.86 26.68
C ALA A 48 -0.32 -30.73 26.25
N ALA A 49 0.90 -30.28 26.50
CA ALA A 49 2.13 -31.02 26.18
C ALA A 49 2.31 -32.34 26.97
N GLY A 50 1.49 -32.59 28.00
CA GLY A 50 1.53 -33.80 28.82
C GLY A 50 0.52 -34.89 28.42
N ARG A 51 -0.27 -34.71 27.34
CA ARG A 51 -1.43 -35.60 27.03
C ARG A 51 -1.45 -36.23 25.65
N GLU A 52 -0.42 -36.11 24.83
CA GLU A 52 -0.39 -36.80 23.54
C GLU A 52 0.52 -38.04 23.55
N LYS A 53 -0.07 -39.16 23.93
CA LYS A 53 0.25 -40.47 23.38
C LYS A 53 -1.06 -41.15 23.03
N ASN A 54 -1.21 -41.49 21.74
CA ASN A 54 -2.27 -42.26 21.09
C ASN A 54 -3.46 -41.47 20.52
N ALA A 55 -3.31 -41.01 19.30
CA ALA A 55 -4.32 -41.08 18.26
C ALA A 55 -3.65 -40.71 16.91
N GLU A 56 -3.57 -41.65 15.97
CA GLU A 56 -3.25 -41.37 14.57
C GLU A 56 -4.39 -40.60 13.93
N PRO A 57 -4.16 -39.51 13.21
CA PRO A 57 -5.11 -39.00 12.23
C PRO A 57 -4.68 -39.36 10.82
N SER A 58 -5.64 -39.90 10.10
CA SER A 58 -5.65 -40.08 8.64
C SER A 58 -5.24 -38.80 7.93
N ALA A 59 -4.14 -38.86 7.18
CA ALA A 59 -3.67 -37.80 6.32
C ALA A 59 -4.58 -37.65 5.11
N ALA A 60 -5.14 -36.45 4.92
CA ALA A 60 -5.53 -35.96 3.61
C ALA A 60 -4.41 -35.01 3.14
N GLU A 61 -3.57 -35.52 2.26
CA GLU A 61 -2.52 -34.78 1.57
C GLU A 61 -3.14 -33.70 0.68
N ASN A 62 -2.87 -32.44 0.99
CA ASN A 62 -2.87 -31.36 0.02
C ASN A 62 -1.50 -30.69 0.08
N SER A 63 -0.49 -31.39 -0.42
CA SER A 63 0.78 -30.80 -0.77
C SER A 63 0.62 -30.01 -2.08
N VAL A 64 0.49 -28.69 -1.99
CA VAL A 64 0.67 -27.82 -3.14
C VAL A 64 2.16 -27.60 -3.31
N GLU A 65 2.74 -28.32 -4.25
CA GLU A 65 4.09 -28.15 -4.74
C GLU A 65 4.21 -26.72 -5.31
N VAL A 66 5.09 -25.92 -4.71
CA VAL A 66 5.46 -24.61 -5.29
C VAL A 66 6.37 -24.90 -6.49
N VAL A 67 5.77 -25.03 -7.65
CA VAL A 67 6.50 -25.14 -8.91
C VAL A 67 7.00 -23.74 -9.26
N PHE A 68 8.29 -23.50 -9.08
CA PHE A 68 8.93 -22.35 -9.71
C PHE A 68 8.95 -22.61 -11.23
N PRO A 69 8.50 -21.65 -12.05
CA PRO A 69 8.64 -21.82 -13.50
C PRO A 69 10.12 -21.74 -13.86
N SER A 70 10.72 -22.91 -14.06
CA SER A 70 12.04 -23.07 -14.68
C SER A 70 11.78 -23.28 -16.15
N THR A 71 12.20 -22.34 -16.94
CA THR A 71 12.43 -22.25 -18.38
C THR A 71 11.66 -21.11 -19.05
N ALA A 72 12.43 -20.15 -19.54
CA ALA A 72 11.98 -19.15 -20.49
C ALA A 72 11.45 -19.85 -21.76
N PRO A 73 10.36 -19.39 -22.37
CA PRO A 73 9.98 -19.82 -23.68
C PRO A 73 11.02 -19.33 -24.70
N GLU A 74 11.45 -20.25 -25.58
CA GLU A 74 12.27 -19.89 -26.75
C GLU A 74 11.49 -18.90 -27.62
N GLN A 75 12.18 -17.82 -28.00
CA GLN A 75 11.66 -16.82 -28.95
C GLN A 75 11.37 -17.51 -30.31
N GLU A 76 10.14 -17.67 -30.68
CA GLU A 76 9.76 -17.81 -32.08
C GLU A 76 9.81 -16.42 -32.74
N ASP A 77 10.72 -16.27 -33.71
CA ASP A 77 10.76 -15.16 -34.63
C ASP A 77 9.44 -15.09 -35.44
N SER A 78 8.47 -14.33 -34.97
CA SER A 78 7.31 -13.95 -35.77
C SER A 78 7.54 -12.56 -36.34
N ASN A 79 7.68 -12.52 -37.65
CA ASN A 79 7.63 -11.35 -38.52
C ASN A 79 6.32 -10.59 -38.27
N ALA A 80 6.30 -9.68 -37.28
CA ALA A 80 5.18 -8.79 -37.04
C ALA A 80 5.32 -7.57 -37.95
N ALA A 81 4.31 -7.35 -38.76
CA ALA A 81 4.13 -6.14 -39.55
C ALA A 81 4.24 -4.92 -38.61
N GLU A 82 5.08 -3.96 -39.00
CA GLU A 82 5.16 -2.62 -38.41
C GLU A 82 3.79 -1.92 -38.56
N THR A 83 2.93 -2.14 -37.58
CA THR A 83 1.91 -1.17 -37.27
C THR A 83 2.63 -0.03 -36.53
N THR A 84 2.68 1.15 -37.11
CA THR A 84 3.13 2.37 -36.46
C THR A 84 2.19 2.62 -35.29
N ALA A 85 2.48 2.03 -34.12
CA ALA A 85 1.84 2.37 -32.87
C ALA A 85 2.09 3.86 -32.62
N LYS A 86 1.02 4.64 -32.49
CA LYS A 86 1.11 6.03 -32.05
C LYS A 86 1.87 6.00 -30.73
N ALA A 87 2.97 6.76 -30.62
CA ALA A 87 3.71 6.85 -29.37
C ALA A 87 2.75 7.23 -28.26
N GLU A 88 2.72 6.43 -27.19
CA GLU A 88 1.89 6.75 -26.03
C GLU A 88 2.34 8.09 -25.43
N GLU A 89 1.38 8.93 -25.08
CA GLU A 89 1.66 10.20 -24.41
C GLU A 89 2.30 9.91 -23.04
N PRO A 90 3.41 10.61 -22.66
CA PRO A 90 4.02 10.43 -21.35
C PRO A 90 3.01 10.65 -20.21
N LEU A 91 3.11 9.84 -19.17
CA LEU A 91 2.18 9.93 -18.05
C LEU A 91 2.53 11.13 -17.16
N VAL A 92 1.55 11.98 -16.90
CA VAL A 92 1.56 12.98 -15.82
C VAL A 92 0.45 12.61 -14.86
N GLY A 93 0.83 11.96 -13.77
CA GLY A 93 -0.10 11.43 -12.78
C GLY A 93 -0.21 12.30 -11.53
N VAL A 94 -1.33 12.15 -10.81
CA VAL A 94 -1.55 12.75 -9.51
C VAL A 94 -2.10 11.70 -8.56
N TRP A 95 -1.49 11.54 -7.37
CA TRP A 95 -2.05 10.72 -6.31
C TRP A 95 -3.19 11.43 -5.59
N ILE A 96 -4.32 10.73 -5.42
CA ILE A 96 -5.46 11.12 -4.59
C ILE A 96 -5.53 10.16 -3.39
N PRO A 97 -4.90 10.49 -2.25
CA PRO A 97 -4.88 9.61 -1.09
C PRO A 97 -6.25 9.55 -0.41
N TYR A 98 -6.52 8.47 0.33
CA TYR A 98 -7.80 8.25 1.02
C TYR A 98 -8.22 9.45 1.89
N MET A 99 -7.28 10.15 2.52
CA MET A 99 -7.56 11.34 3.34
C MET A 99 -8.16 12.49 2.53
N ALA A 100 -7.82 12.60 1.24
CA ALA A 100 -8.38 13.59 0.34
C ALA A 100 -9.81 13.26 -0.10
N LEU A 101 -10.26 12.01 0.10
CA LEU A 101 -11.60 11.53 -0.21
C LEU A 101 -12.53 11.56 1.02
N ASP A 102 -11.99 11.79 2.22
CA ASP A 102 -12.77 11.87 3.45
C ASP A 102 -13.50 13.22 3.53
N VAL A 103 -14.81 13.16 3.41
CA VAL A 103 -15.69 14.33 3.49
C VAL A 103 -16.47 14.35 4.81
N THR A 104 -16.74 15.55 5.33
CA THR A 104 -17.44 15.72 6.61
C THR A 104 -18.89 15.25 6.53
N GLU A 105 -19.56 15.60 5.43
CA GLU A 105 -20.94 15.17 5.18
C GLU A 105 -20.92 13.88 4.37
N LYS A 106 -21.33 12.78 5.00
CA LYS A 106 -21.28 11.42 4.40
C LYS A 106 -22.47 11.20 3.46
N THR A 107 -22.53 12.01 2.41
CA THR A 107 -23.54 11.91 1.35
C THR A 107 -22.91 11.68 -0.01
N GLU A 108 -23.65 11.08 -0.92
CA GLU A 108 -23.20 10.86 -2.30
C GLU A 108 -22.83 12.18 -2.99
N GLU A 109 -23.66 13.22 -2.81
CA GLU A 109 -23.43 14.54 -3.40
C GLU A 109 -22.12 15.17 -2.91
N ALA A 110 -21.88 15.17 -1.59
CA ALA A 110 -20.65 15.73 -1.01
C ALA A 110 -19.40 14.96 -1.46
N PHE A 111 -19.50 13.63 -1.57
CA PHE A 111 -18.41 12.81 -2.11
C PHE A 111 -18.10 13.17 -3.56
N LYS A 112 -19.12 13.26 -4.41
CA LYS A 112 -18.99 13.61 -5.84
C LYS A 112 -18.40 15.00 -6.02
N GLU A 113 -18.94 16.02 -5.31
CA GLU A 113 -18.42 17.40 -5.37
C GLU A 113 -16.94 17.46 -4.94
N ASN A 114 -16.55 16.71 -3.90
CA ASN A 114 -15.15 16.64 -3.46
C ASN A 114 -14.27 16.00 -4.52
N PHE A 115 -14.69 14.85 -5.10
CA PHE A 115 -13.89 14.17 -6.12
C PHE A 115 -13.74 15.01 -7.38
N ASP A 116 -14.80 15.69 -7.85
CA ASP A 116 -14.75 16.61 -8.99
C ASP A 116 -13.75 17.74 -8.76
N ALA A 117 -13.71 18.29 -7.54
CA ALA A 117 -12.72 19.32 -7.18
C ALA A 117 -11.28 18.77 -7.22
N LYS A 118 -11.04 17.49 -6.82
CA LYS A 118 -9.72 16.84 -6.92
C LYS A 118 -9.33 16.62 -8.38
N LEU A 119 -10.25 16.16 -9.23
CA LEU A 119 -10.00 16.03 -10.67
C LEU A 119 -9.70 17.36 -11.33
N ALA A 120 -10.45 18.42 -10.98
CA ALA A 120 -10.19 19.75 -11.49
C ALA A 120 -8.80 20.27 -11.09
N ALA A 121 -8.36 20.00 -9.84
CA ALA A 121 -7.00 20.33 -9.39
C ALA A 121 -5.93 19.55 -10.19
N ALA A 122 -6.11 18.24 -10.38
CA ALA A 122 -5.21 17.43 -11.20
C ALA A 122 -5.14 17.94 -12.66
N LYS A 123 -6.30 18.24 -13.25
CA LYS A 123 -6.37 18.78 -14.61
C LYS A 123 -5.68 20.13 -14.74
N SER A 124 -5.76 20.98 -13.71
CA SER A 124 -5.13 22.32 -13.74
C SER A 124 -3.61 22.30 -13.87
N VAL A 125 -2.96 21.17 -13.53
CA VAL A 125 -1.51 20.95 -13.68
C VAL A 125 -1.16 20.13 -14.93
N GLY A 126 -2.17 19.85 -15.79
CA GLY A 126 -1.96 19.10 -17.02
C GLY A 126 -1.87 17.58 -16.84
N ALA A 127 -2.37 17.05 -15.71
CA ALA A 127 -2.41 15.59 -15.48
C ALA A 127 -3.29 14.88 -16.52
N ASN A 128 -2.84 13.69 -16.94
CA ASN A 128 -3.58 12.75 -17.79
C ASN A 128 -3.83 11.40 -17.08
N ALA A 129 -3.48 11.28 -15.78
CA ALA A 129 -3.77 10.12 -14.97
C ALA A 129 -4.01 10.51 -13.49
N VAL A 130 -4.87 9.76 -12.80
CA VAL A 130 -5.04 9.83 -11.34
C VAL A 130 -4.83 8.46 -10.72
N PHE A 131 -4.17 8.45 -9.55
CA PHE A 131 -3.91 7.26 -8.73
C PHE A 131 -4.73 7.39 -7.46
N VAL A 132 -5.89 6.74 -7.40
CA VAL A 132 -6.91 6.96 -6.37
C VAL A 132 -6.89 5.84 -5.33
N HIS A 133 -6.73 6.19 -4.06
CA HIS A 133 -6.62 5.22 -2.96
C HIS A 133 -7.97 4.62 -2.61
N VAL A 134 -8.35 3.56 -3.29
CA VAL A 134 -9.68 2.91 -3.17
C VAL A 134 -9.75 1.81 -2.11
N ARG A 135 -8.58 1.32 -1.64
CA ARG A 135 -8.47 0.28 -0.60
C ARG A 135 -7.33 0.59 0.38
N PRO A 136 -7.57 1.47 1.38
CA PRO A 136 -6.51 1.89 2.30
C PRO A 136 -6.28 0.98 3.51
N PHE A 137 -7.31 0.25 4.02
CA PHE A 137 -7.27 -0.48 5.30
C PHE A 137 -7.95 -1.86 5.23
N ALA A 138 -7.72 -2.63 4.17
CA ALA A 138 -8.49 -3.84 3.90
C ALA A 138 -10.00 -3.55 3.98
N ASP A 139 -10.38 -2.40 3.48
CA ASP A 139 -11.73 -1.89 3.26
C ASP A 139 -11.81 -1.25 1.87
N SER A 140 -12.99 -1.05 1.32
CA SER A 140 -13.14 -0.63 -0.08
C SER A 140 -14.05 0.58 -0.24
N LEU A 141 -13.74 1.41 -1.25
CA LEU A 141 -14.64 2.48 -1.74
C LEU A 141 -15.51 1.99 -2.90
N TYR A 142 -15.84 0.69 -2.91
CA TYR A 142 -16.67 0.02 -3.92
C TYR A 142 -17.31 -1.23 -3.33
N PRO A 143 -18.42 -1.75 -3.89
CA PRO A 143 -19.01 -3.02 -3.46
C PRO A 143 -18.06 -4.18 -3.77
N SER A 144 -17.47 -4.78 -2.73
CA SER A 144 -16.50 -5.86 -2.83
C SER A 144 -17.00 -7.16 -2.21
N GLU A 145 -16.64 -8.30 -2.82
CA GLU A 145 -16.83 -9.62 -2.23
C GLU A 145 -15.74 -9.98 -1.20
N TYR A 146 -14.66 -9.22 -1.20
CA TYR A 146 -13.48 -9.48 -0.37
C TYR A 146 -13.38 -8.52 0.80
N GLU A 147 -13.78 -7.26 0.66
CA GLU A 147 -13.52 -6.21 1.65
C GLU A 147 -14.82 -5.58 2.15
N SER A 148 -14.80 -5.17 3.41
CA SER A 148 -15.89 -4.37 3.98
C SER A 148 -15.91 -2.96 3.37
N TRP A 149 -17.07 -2.31 3.35
CA TRP A 149 -17.17 -0.90 3.02
C TRP A 149 -16.28 -0.03 3.90
N SER A 150 -15.62 0.95 3.32
CA SER A 150 -14.74 1.85 4.07
C SER A 150 -15.53 2.81 4.96
N HIS A 151 -15.03 3.01 6.18
CA HIS A 151 -15.52 4.03 7.13
C HIS A 151 -15.48 5.46 6.57
N LEU A 152 -14.70 5.71 5.52
CA LEU A 152 -14.61 7.02 4.88
C LEU A 152 -15.92 7.46 4.24
N LEU A 153 -16.82 6.52 3.92
CA LEU A 153 -18.09 6.78 3.25
C LEU A 153 -19.26 7.05 4.21
N THR A 154 -19.21 6.45 5.42
CA THR A 154 -20.36 6.46 6.36
C THR A 154 -19.95 6.71 7.82
N ASP A 155 -18.65 6.93 8.13
CA ASP A 155 -18.02 6.91 9.46
C ASP A 155 -17.95 5.52 10.11
N THR A 156 -18.60 4.49 9.55
CA THR A 156 -18.65 3.12 10.08
C THR A 156 -18.14 2.14 9.03
N GLN A 157 -17.08 1.38 9.34
CA GLN A 157 -16.60 0.33 8.44
C GLN A 157 -17.65 -0.79 8.32
N GLY A 158 -17.93 -1.21 7.10
CA GLY A 158 -18.92 -2.25 6.79
C GLY A 158 -20.34 -1.73 6.51
N GLU A 159 -20.61 -0.44 6.73
CA GLU A 159 -21.89 0.18 6.42
C GLU A 159 -21.94 0.59 4.93
N ASP A 160 -22.96 0.07 4.21
CA ASP A 160 -23.18 0.39 2.79
C ASP A 160 -23.62 1.87 2.63
N PRO A 161 -22.89 2.68 1.84
CA PRO A 161 -23.24 4.07 1.61
C PRO A 161 -24.48 4.25 0.71
N GLY A 162 -24.96 3.18 0.07
CA GLY A 162 -26.14 3.22 -0.82
C GLY A 162 -25.83 3.67 -2.26
N TYR A 163 -24.57 3.82 -2.63
CA TYR A 163 -24.11 4.16 -3.98
C TYR A 163 -22.75 3.54 -4.26
N ASP A 164 -22.31 3.52 -5.51
CA ASP A 164 -20.97 3.04 -5.91
C ASP A 164 -20.04 4.24 -6.20
N PRO A 165 -19.15 4.59 -5.24
CA PRO A 165 -18.19 5.67 -5.42
C PRO A 165 -17.22 5.43 -6.57
N MET A 166 -16.81 4.16 -6.77
CA MET A 166 -15.77 3.85 -7.75
C MET A 166 -16.28 3.94 -9.18
N GLU A 167 -17.51 3.50 -9.46
CA GLU A 167 -18.15 3.69 -10.76
C GLU A 167 -18.17 5.17 -11.14
N TYR A 168 -18.54 6.03 -10.18
CA TYR A 168 -18.52 7.48 -10.39
C TYR A 168 -17.12 8.01 -10.66
N MET A 169 -16.13 7.62 -9.83
CA MET A 169 -14.76 8.12 -9.95
C MET A 169 -14.12 7.73 -11.28
N VAL A 170 -14.26 6.49 -11.72
CA VAL A 170 -13.72 5.99 -12.98
C VAL A 170 -14.36 6.71 -14.17
N SER A 171 -15.72 6.77 -14.23
CA SER A 171 -16.42 7.41 -15.33
C SER A 171 -16.07 8.90 -15.44
N THR A 172 -16.04 9.61 -14.32
CA THR A 172 -15.72 11.06 -14.31
C THR A 172 -14.27 11.35 -14.71
N ALA A 173 -13.31 10.47 -14.33
CA ALA A 173 -11.92 10.60 -14.79
C ALA A 173 -11.81 10.41 -16.31
N HIS A 174 -12.46 9.39 -16.86
CA HIS A 174 -12.48 9.12 -18.30
C HIS A 174 -13.18 10.23 -19.11
N GLU A 175 -14.26 10.79 -18.60
CA GLU A 175 -14.92 11.95 -19.23
C GLU A 175 -13.99 13.17 -19.34
N GLN A 176 -12.99 13.26 -18.47
CA GLN A 176 -11.98 14.30 -18.52
C GLN A 176 -10.70 13.88 -19.28
N ASN A 177 -10.69 12.71 -19.93
CA ASN A 177 -9.56 12.09 -20.64
C ASN A 177 -8.36 11.83 -19.71
N MET A 178 -8.62 11.37 -18.48
CA MET A 178 -7.61 10.93 -17.52
C MET A 178 -7.70 9.43 -17.32
N GLN A 179 -6.57 8.74 -17.29
CA GLN A 179 -6.48 7.37 -16.81
C GLN A 179 -6.80 7.30 -15.33
N PHE A 180 -7.45 6.20 -14.92
CA PHE A 180 -7.76 5.90 -13.52
C PHE A 180 -6.99 4.67 -13.05
N HIS A 181 -6.04 4.86 -12.13
CA HIS A 181 -5.32 3.78 -11.47
C HIS A 181 -5.89 3.57 -10.06
N ALA A 182 -6.44 2.39 -9.79
CA ALA A 182 -6.96 2.02 -8.48
C ALA A 182 -5.81 1.69 -7.53
N TRP A 183 -5.58 2.57 -6.54
CA TRP A 183 -4.51 2.39 -5.56
C TRP A 183 -4.99 1.58 -4.37
N ILE A 184 -4.25 0.52 -4.08
CA ILE A 184 -4.46 -0.45 -3.01
C ILE A 184 -3.24 -0.45 -2.08
N ASN A 185 -3.44 -0.34 -0.77
CA ASN A 185 -2.45 -0.79 0.19
C ASN A 185 -2.62 -2.29 0.40
N PRO A 186 -1.64 -3.14 0.07
CA PRO A 186 -1.87 -4.58 0.01
C PRO A 186 -2.04 -5.24 1.38
N LEU A 187 -1.31 -4.79 2.41
CA LEU A 187 -1.21 -5.52 3.67
C LEU A 187 -1.91 -4.86 4.86
N ARG A 188 -2.10 -3.55 4.87
CA ARG A 188 -2.59 -2.82 6.04
C ARG A 188 -4.10 -3.04 6.26
N ILE A 189 -4.45 -3.55 7.46
CA ILE A 189 -5.84 -3.72 7.90
C ILE A 189 -6.24 -2.56 8.82
N ALA A 190 -5.36 -2.18 9.73
CA ALA A 190 -5.59 -1.05 10.62
C ALA A 190 -4.26 -0.40 11.03
N SER A 191 -4.30 0.90 11.30
CA SER A 191 -3.27 1.63 12.05
C SER A 191 -3.70 1.78 13.51
N THR A 192 -2.97 2.55 14.31
CA THR A 192 -3.28 2.74 15.74
C THR A 192 -4.70 3.29 16.01
N THR A 193 -5.26 4.07 15.09
CA THR A 193 -6.53 4.77 15.27
C THR A 193 -7.43 4.77 14.04
N ILE A 194 -7.02 4.14 12.95
CA ILE A 194 -7.76 4.13 11.68
C ILE A 194 -7.80 2.70 11.14
N PRO A 195 -8.98 2.17 10.79
CA PRO A 195 -10.31 2.76 11.04
C PRO A 195 -10.60 2.88 12.53
N PRO A 196 -11.54 3.75 12.94
CA PRO A 196 -11.88 3.94 14.36
C PRO A 196 -12.36 2.67 15.05
N GLU A 197 -13.16 1.88 14.34
CA GLU A 197 -13.63 0.55 14.73
C GLU A 197 -13.59 -0.36 13.50
N LEU A 198 -13.25 -1.63 13.69
CA LEU A 198 -13.28 -2.64 12.64
C LEU A 198 -14.67 -3.25 12.51
N ASP A 199 -15.09 -3.54 11.29
CA ASP A 199 -16.32 -4.25 10.99
C ASP A 199 -16.34 -5.63 11.68
N GLU A 200 -17.32 -5.88 12.53
CA GLU A 200 -17.48 -7.16 13.25
C GLU A 200 -17.68 -8.34 12.27
N ASN A 201 -18.24 -8.09 11.10
CA ASN A 201 -18.45 -9.08 10.04
C ASN A 201 -17.29 -9.13 9.03
N GLY A 202 -16.33 -8.20 9.14
CA GLY A 202 -15.16 -8.12 8.27
C GLY A 202 -14.21 -9.31 8.41
N PHE A 203 -13.42 -9.54 7.36
CA PHE A 203 -12.58 -10.74 7.28
C PHE A 203 -11.63 -10.89 8.48
N TYR A 204 -11.01 -9.80 8.96
CA TYR A 204 -10.13 -9.86 10.13
C TYR A 204 -10.89 -10.34 11.37
N MET A 205 -12.02 -9.70 11.71
CA MET A 205 -12.77 -9.99 12.93
C MET A 205 -13.34 -11.40 12.92
N GLN A 206 -13.67 -11.94 11.76
CA GLN A 206 -14.18 -13.31 11.63
C GLN A 206 -13.10 -14.39 11.70
N ASN A 207 -11.82 -14.04 11.47
CA ASN A 207 -10.75 -15.03 11.30
C ASN A 207 -9.61 -14.93 12.33
N TYR A 208 -9.39 -13.79 13.01
CA TYR A 208 -8.18 -13.57 13.83
C TYR A 208 -7.97 -14.57 14.97
N VAL A 209 -9.05 -15.19 15.47
CA VAL A 209 -8.99 -16.20 16.55
C VAL A 209 -8.65 -17.58 16.00
N ASN A 210 -9.27 -17.96 14.88
CA ASN A 210 -9.15 -19.30 14.30
C ASN A 210 -7.97 -19.45 13.32
N HIS A 211 -7.55 -18.35 12.73
CA HIS A 211 -6.50 -18.25 11.74
C HIS A 211 -5.52 -17.12 12.06
N PRO A 212 -4.85 -17.14 13.24
CA PRO A 212 -3.89 -16.10 13.63
C PRO A 212 -2.70 -16.01 12.66
N GLU A 213 -2.41 -17.08 11.91
CA GLU A 213 -1.35 -17.14 10.90
C GLU A 213 -1.61 -16.21 9.69
N TYR A 214 -2.85 -15.74 9.49
CA TYR A 214 -3.20 -14.81 8.42
C TYR A 214 -2.78 -13.36 8.71
N PHE A 215 -2.42 -13.05 9.94
CA PHE A 215 -2.27 -11.68 10.42
C PHE A 215 -0.95 -11.46 11.15
N MET A 216 -0.49 -10.20 11.09
CA MET A 216 0.65 -9.69 11.84
C MET A 216 0.20 -8.47 12.63
N ALA A 217 0.81 -8.23 13.78
CA ALA A 217 0.56 -7.04 14.59
C ALA A 217 1.88 -6.34 14.92
N TYR A 218 1.93 -5.02 14.69
CA TYR A 218 3.11 -4.21 14.97
C TYR A 218 2.70 -2.78 15.31
N ASN A 219 3.29 -2.20 16.38
CA ASN A 219 3.02 -0.83 16.83
C ASN A 219 1.52 -0.46 16.89
N SER A 220 0.68 -1.37 17.39
CA SER A 220 -0.78 -1.26 17.44
C SER A 220 -1.47 -1.26 16.06
N GLY A 221 -0.75 -1.47 14.98
CA GLY A 221 -1.30 -1.75 13.65
C GLY A 221 -1.54 -3.23 13.43
N ILE A 222 -2.42 -3.53 12.50
CA ILE A 222 -2.79 -4.89 12.08
C ILE A 222 -2.55 -4.99 10.58
N TYR A 223 -1.94 -6.11 10.17
CA TYR A 223 -1.53 -6.33 8.79
C TYR A 223 -1.84 -7.74 8.35
N TYR A 224 -2.13 -7.96 7.08
CA TYR A 224 -2.12 -9.27 6.47
C TYR A 224 -0.72 -9.85 6.46
N ASN A 225 -0.62 -11.18 6.66
CA ASN A 225 0.66 -11.90 6.59
C ASN A 225 0.88 -12.47 5.19
N PRO A 226 1.81 -11.94 4.39
CA PRO A 226 2.07 -12.45 3.04
C PRO A 226 2.69 -13.85 3.02
N ALA A 227 3.14 -14.39 4.16
CA ALA A 227 3.57 -15.78 4.27
C ALA A 227 2.42 -16.78 4.05
N SER A 228 1.17 -16.38 4.33
CA SER A 228 -0.01 -17.19 4.05
C SER A 228 -0.39 -17.16 2.56
N ALA A 229 -0.35 -18.34 1.91
CA ALA A 229 -0.82 -18.46 0.53
C ALA A 229 -2.30 -18.07 0.36
N TYR A 230 -3.12 -18.36 1.37
CA TYR A 230 -4.52 -17.94 1.37
C TYR A 230 -4.66 -16.42 1.31
N ILE A 231 -3.86 -15.69 2.11
CA ILE A 231 -3.87 -14.22 2.12
C ILE A 231 -3.34 -13.65 0.81
N ARG A 232 -2.26 -14.21 0.24
CA ARG A 232 -1.77 -13.76 -1.08
C ARG A 232 -2.85 -13.90 -2.16
N ASN A 233 -3.53 -15.05 -2.20
CA ASN A 233 -4.63 -15.27 -3.15
C ASN A 233 -5.79 -14.31 -2.91
N ARG A 234 -6.22 -14.12 -1.65
CA ARG A 234 -7.29 -13.17 -1.31
C ARG A 234 -6.99 -11.74 -1.80
N ILE A 235 -5.76 -11.26 -1.59
CA ILE A 235 -5.34 -9.93 -2.06
C ILE A 235 -5.34 -9.88 -3.59
N ALA A 236 -4.85 -10.93 -4.24
CA ALA A 236 -4.81 -11.02 -5.69
C ALA A 236 -6.23 -11.09 -6.30
N ASP A 237 -7.13 -11.87 -5.71
CA ASP A 237 -8.52 -11.96 -6.12
C ASP A 237 -9.27 -10.62 -5.93
N GLY A 238 -9.01 -9.90 -4.83
CA GLY A 238 -9.56 -8.56 -4.60
C GLY A 238 -9.03 -7.49 -5.59
N ALA A 239 -7.78 -7.60 -6.03
CA ALA A 239 -7.25 -6.74 -7.08
C ALA A 239 -7.85 -7.08 -8.46
N ALA A 240 -8.03 -8.37 -8.75
CA ALA A 240 -8.68 -8.84 -9.98
C ALA A 240 -10.16 -8.43 -10.03
N GLU A 241 -10.87 -8.47 -8.89
CA GLU A 241 -12.25 -7.99 -8.78
C GLU A 241 -12.41 -6.56 -9.32
N ILE A 242 -11.47 -5.66 -9.01
CA ILE A 242 -11.49 -4.29 -9.53
C ILE A 242 -11.32 -4.30 -11.07
N ALA A 243 -10.32 -5.03 -11.57
CA ALA A 243 -10.03 -5.11 -13.00
C ALA A 243 -11.16 -5.76 -13.82
N GLU A 244 -11.99 -6.62 -13.19
CA GLU A 244 -13.15 -7.27 -13.81
C GLU A 244 -14.39 -6.37 -13.79
N LYS A 245 -14.63 -5.66 -12.66
CA LYS A 245 -15.87 -4.92 -12.44
C LYS A 245 -15.85 -3.50 -12.99
N TYR A 246 -14.67 -2.89 -13.11
CA TYR A 246 -14.52 -1.47 -13.45
C TYR A 246 -13.56 -1.28 -14.63
N ASP A 247 -13.82 -0.25 -15.43
CA ASP A 247 -12.99 0.14 -16.58
C ASP A 247 -11.76 0.94 -16.09
N VAL A 248 -10.96 0.35 -15.19
CA VAL A 248 -9.74 0.98 -14.69
C VAL A 248 -8.59 0.77 -15.67
N ASP A 249 -7.69 1.76 -15.78
CA ASP A 249 -6.48 1.67 -16.60
C ASP A 249 -5.36 0.92 -15.88
N GLY A 250 -5.39 0.92 -14.54
CA GLY A 250 -4.38 0.22 -13.75
C GLY A 250 -4.78 -0.10 -12.32
N ILE A 251 -4.07 -1.08 -11.77
CA ILE A 251 -3.99 -1.36 -10.34
C ILE A 251 -2.65 -0.88 -9.85
N HIS A 252 -2.63 -0.18 -8.71
CA HIS A 252 -1.44 0.44 -8.15
C HIS A 252 -1.22 0.04 -6.70
N PHE A 253 -0.05 -0.49 -6.35
CA PHE A 253 0.35 -0.71 -4.96
C PHE A 253 1.31 0.38 -4.49
N ASP A 254 1.23 0.75 -3.21
CA ASP A 254 2.19 1.63 -2.54
C ASP A 254 3.42 0.86 -2.02
N ASP A 255 4.18 1.47 -1.09
CA ASP A 255 5.40 0.93 -0.49
C ASP A 255 5.16 0.19 0.84
N TYR A 256 3.90 -0.04 1.24
CA TYR A 256 3.59 -0.67 2.53
C TYR A 256 3.54 -2.19 2.42
N PHE A 257 4.74 -2.83 2.45
CA PHE A 257 4.89 -4.28 2.55
C PHE A 257 5.09 -4.70 4.01
N TYR A 258 6.20 -5.37 4.37
CA TYR A 258 6.42 -5.67 5.78
C TYR A 258 6.54 -4.39 6.63
N PRO A 259 5.79 -4.29 7.75
CA PRO A 259 5.79 -3.04 8.55
C PRO A 259 7.05 -2.86 9.39
N THR A 260 7.92 -3.87 9.48
CA THR A 260 9.14 -3.89 10.28
C THR A 260 10.05 -5.04 9.86
N ASP A 261 11.32 -4.95 10.18
CA ASP A 261 12.32 -6.02 10.14
C ASP A 261 12.36 -6.87 11.43
N ASP A 262 11.59 -6.52 12.48
CA ASP A 262 11.52 -7.29 13.73
C ASP A 262 11.19 -8.75 13.45
N GLU A 263 12.08 -9.65 13.90
CA GLU A 263 11.97 -11.08 13.67
C GLU A 263 10.75 -11.72 14.36
N SER A 264 10.21 -11.08 15.39
CA SER A 264 9.10 -11.63 16.18
C SER A 264 7.74 -11.55 15.48
N ILE A 265 7.59 -10.70 14.44
CA ILE A 265 6.30 -10.40 13.82
C ILE A 265 5.63 -11.61 13.15
N ASP A 266 6.43 -12.54 12.63
CA ASP A 266 6.04 -13.76 11.93
C ASP A 266 6.85 -14.99 12.34
N ALA A 267 7.50 -14.93 13.52
CA ALA A 267 8.40 -15.98 14.03
C ALA A 267 7.78 -17.38 14.05
N VAL A 268 6.48 -17.49 14.35
CA VAL A 268 5.77 -18.78 14.41
C VAL A 268 5.68 -19.41 13.01
N GLN A 269 5.34 -18.62 12.02
CA GLN A 269 5.19 -19.04 10.62
C GLN A 269 6.56 -19.40 10.03
N TYR A 270 7.58 -18.57 10.30
CA TYR A 270 8.94 -18.89 9.86
C TYR A 270 9.49 -20.17 10.51
N ALA A 271 9.27 -20.38 11.81
CA ALA A 271 9.67 -21.59 12.49
C ALA A 271 8.96 -22.85 11.95
N ALA A 272 7.70 -22.74 11.54
CA ALA A 272 6.98 -23.83 10.87
C ALA A 272 7.61 -24.14 9.51
N TYR A 273 7.88 -23.11 8.69
CA TYR A 273 8.56 -23.26 7.40
C TYR A 273 9.93 -23.96 7.53
N VAL A 274 10.77 -23.51 8.47
CA VAL A 274 12.10 -24.11 8.72
C VAL A 274 12.01 -25.59 9.10
N LYS A 275 10.98 -25.97 9.88
CA LYS A 275 10.78 -27.36 10.30
C LYS A 275 10.39 -28.29 9.14
N GLU A 276 9.66 -27.75 8.15
CA GLU A 276 9.10 -28.52 7.03
C GLU A 276 10.00 -28.52 5.79
N THR A 277 11.08 -27.73 5.80
CA THR A 277 11.96 -27.52 4.63
C THR A 277 13.35 -28.08 4.92
N GLU A 278 13.91 -28.90 4.00
CA GLU A 278 15.25 -29.50 4.15
C GLU A 278 16.37 -28.47 4.11
N GLU A 279 16.26 -27.48 3.20
CA GLU A 279 17.20 -26.35 3.03
C GLU A 279 16.44 -25.02 3.15
N PRO A 280 16.12 -24.57 4.38
CA PRO A 280 15.31 -23.37 4.56
C PRO A 280 16.09 -22.11 4.18
N LEU A 281 15.38 -21.17 3.55
CA LEU A 281 15.85 -19.82 3.31
C LEU A 281 16.08 -19.10 4.65
N THR A 282 16.94 -18.10 4.67
CA THR A 282 17.02 -17.15 5.79
C THR A 282 15.68 -16.43 5.97
N LEU A 283 15.43 -15.83 7.14
CA LEU A 283 14.20 -15.09 7.40
C LEU A 283 13.96 -13.99 6.37
N HIS A 284 14.99 -13.23 6.01
CA HIS A 284 14.91 -12.18 5.01
C HIS A 284 14.55 -12.74 3.62
N GLU A 285 15.25 -13.78 3.16
CA GLU A 285 14.96 -14.42 1.87
C GLU A 285 13.54 -15.02 1.83
N TRP A 286 13.11 -15.63 2.94
CA TRP A 286 11.76 -16.19 3.05
C TRP A 286 10.68 -15.12 2.99
N ARG A 287 10.85 -14.00 3.71
CA ARG A 287 9.92 -12.86 3.64
C ARG A 287 9.88 -12.27 2.24
N THR A 288 11.03 -12.05 1.63
CA THR A 288 11.17 -11.56 0.25
C THR A 288 10.48 -12.49 -0.75
N ALA A 289 10.68 -13.81 -0.62
CA ALA A 289 10.00 -14.79 -1.49
C ALA A 289 8.47 -14.74 -1.33
N ASN A 290 7.95 -14.53 -0.13
CA ASN A 290 6.51 -14.41 0.12
C ASN A 290 5.93 -13.12 -0.48
N VAL A 291 6.65 -11.99 -0.40
CA VAL A 291 6.23 -10.74 -1.06
C VAL A 291 6.29 -10.91 -2.58
N ASN A 292 7.35 -11.49 -3.13
CA ASN A 292 7.45 -11.78 -4.57
C ASN A 292 6.29 -12.68 -5.04
N ALA A 293 5.93 -13.69 -4.26
CA ALA A 293 4.79 -14.55 -4.57
C ALA A 293 3.45 -13.80 -4.54
N LEU A 294 3.29 -12.83 -3.62
CA LEU A 294 2.12 -11.94 -3.60
C LEU A 294 2.04 -11.11 -4.88
N ILE A 295 3.13 -10.43 -5.25
CA ILE A 295 3.18 -9.55 -6.42
C ILE A 295 2.91 -10.34 -7.70
N ALA A 296 3.54 -11.52 -7.87
CA ALA A 296 3.31 -12.38 -9.01
C ALA A 296 1.85 -12.88 -9.09
N ALA A 297 1.25 -13.24 -7.94
CA ALA A 297 -0.15 -13.65 -7.89
C ALA A 297 -1.11 -12.51 -8.30
N VAL A 298 -0.87 -11.28 -7.81
CA VAL A 298 -1.66 -10.10 -8.19
C VAL A 298 -1.53 -9.83 -9.69
N TYR A 299 -0.30 -9.81 -10.21
CA TYR A 299 -0.06 -9.62 -11.65
C TYR A 299 -0.85 -10.63 -12.49
N SER A 300 -0.69 -11.94 -12.17
CA SER A 300 -1.37 -13.01 -12.90
C SER A 300 -2.89 -12.84 -12.87
N ARG A 301 -3.48 -12.60 -11.69
CA ARG A 301 -4.94 -12.47 -11.54
C ARG A 301 -5.51 -11.23 -12.22
N VAL A 302 -4.80 -10.10 -12.14
CA VAL A 302 -5.20 -8.87 -12.85
C VAL A 302 -5.16 -9.09 -14.35
N LYS A 303 -4.11 -9.72 -14.90
CA LYS A 303 -4.01 -10.00 -16.33
C LYS A 303 -5.00 -11.07 -16.81
N GLU A 304 -5.34 -12.04 -15.97
CA GLU A 304 -6.41 -13.02 -16.26
C GLU A 304 -7.79 -12.35 -16.31
N ALA A 305 -8.06 -11.36 -15.43
CA ALA A 305 -9.31 -10.61 -15.40
C ALA A 305 -9.41 -9.64 -16.60
N ASN A 306 -8.35 -8.87 -16.85
CA ASN A 306 -8.27 -7.94 -17.98
C ASN A 306 -6.81 -7.70 -18.36
N GLU A 307 -6.35 -8.21 -19.49
CA GLU A 307 -4.97 -8.09 -19.97
C GLU A 307 -4.51 -6.63 -20.22
N ASN A 308 -5.46 -5.72 -20.46
CA ASN A 308 -5.16 -4.30 -20.73
C ASN A 308 -4.94 -3.49 -19.46
N VAL A 309 -5.42 -3.95 -18.30
CA VAL A 309 -5.19 -3.26 -17.02
C VAL A 309 -3.73 -3.38 -16.61
N GLN A 310 -3.07 -2.25 -16.42
CA GLN A 310 -1.69 -2.22 -15.95
C GLN A 310 -1.61 -2.55 -14.45
N PHE A 311 -0.56 -3.23 -14.03
CA PHE A 311 -0.24 -3.38 -12.61
C PHE A 311 1.11 -2.78 -12.31
N GLY A 312 1.17 -1.86 -11.35
CA GLY A 312 2.42 -1.22 -10.97
C GLY A 312 2.53 -0.93 -9.48
N ILE A 313 3.73 -0.57 -9.06
CA ILE A 313 4.08 -0.36 -7.66
C ILE A 313 4.84 0.95 -7.50
N SER A 314 4.55 1.71 -6.42
CA SER A 314 5.35 2.86 -6.01
C SER A 314 6.19 2.54 -4.76
N PRO A 315 7.38 1.94 -4.94
CA PRO A 315 8.27 1.61 -3.84
C PRO A 315 8.97 2.86 -3.28
N GLN A 316 9.64 2.71 -2.14
CA GLN A 316 10.42 3.79 -1.55
C GLN A 316 11.55 4.24 -2.48
N GLY A 317 11.81 5.53 -2.53
CA GLY A 317 12.85 6.11 -3.39
C GLY A 317 14.27 5.66 -3.05
N ASN A 318 14.55 5.32 -1.79
CA ASN A 318 15.80 4.69 -1.37
C ASN A 318 15.73 3.17 -1.58
N LEU A 319 16.61 2.62 -2.40
CA LEU A 319 16.67 1.19 -2.70
C LEU A 319 16.94 0.33 -1.46
N GLU A 320 17.79 0.80 -0.54
CA GLU A 320 18.10 0.09 0.71
C GLU A 320 16.87 -0.04 1.62
N ASN A 321 15.99 0.96 1.63
CA ASN A 321 14.76 0.89 2.41
C ASN A 321 13.81 -0.19 1.87
N ASN A 322 13.78 -0.43 0.55
CA ASN A 322 12.97 -1.48 -0.05
C ASN A 322 13.44 -2.87 0.41
N GLU A 323 14.75 -3.10 0.54
CA GLU A 323 15.30 -4.33 1.09
C GLU A 323 14.83 -4.56 2.53
N MET A 324 14.81 -3.52 3.38
CA MET A 324 14.37 -3.64 4.78
C MET A 324 12.89 -4.06 4.93
N ILE A 325 12.04 -3.68 3.98
CA ILE A 325 10.62 -4.05 3.96
C ILE A 325 10.33 -5.26 3.06
N ASN A 326 11.38 -5.95 2.61
CA ASN A 326 11.34 -7.14 1.75
C ASN A 326 10.66 -6.90 0.38
N ALA A 327 10.76 -5.68 -0.15
CA ALA A 327 10.29 -5.29 -1.48
C ALA A 327 11.43 -5.48 -2.50
N ASP A 328 11.39 -6.59 -3.24
CA ASP A 328 12.43 -6.99 -4.20
C ASP A 328 12.23 -6.31 -5.56
N VAL A 329 12.44 -5.00 -5.57
CA VAL A 329 12.32 -4.17 -6.78
C VAL A 329 13.27 -4.60 -7.90
N TYR A 330 14.39 -5.25 -7.56
CA TYR A 330 15.35 -5.77 -8.54
C TYR A 330 14.75 -6.91 -9.36
N THR A 331 14.11 -7.87 -8.71
CA THR A 331 13.41 -8.98 -9.37
C THR A 331 12.21 -8.45 -10.16
N TRP A 332 11.38 -7.60 -9.55
CA TRP A 332 10.17 -7.10 -10.21
C TRP A 332 10.47 -6.32 -11.49
N CYS A 333 11.54 -5.51 -11.49
CA CYS A 333 11.95 -4.76 -12.69
C CYS A 333 12.64 -5.64 -13.74
N ALA A 334 13.38 -6.69 -13.34
CA ALA A 334 14.21 -7.47 -14.23
C ALA A 334 13.53 -8.70 -14.85
N GLN A 335 12.37 -9.12 -14.33
CA GLN A 335 11.67 -10.34 -14.75
C GLN A 335 10.22 -10.04 -15.13
N ALA A 336 9.71 -10.75 -16.14
CA ALA A 336 8.30 -10.67 -16.52
C ALA A 336 7.40 -11.35 -15.47
N GLY A 337 6.14 -10.94 -15.40
CA GLY A 337 5.13 -11.55 -14.53
C GLY A 337 5.03 -10.94 -13.14
N TYR A 338 5.58 -9.73 -12.94
CA TYR A 338 5.50 -9.00 -11.69
C TYR A 338 4.79 -7.64 -11.81
N ILE A 339 5.23 -6.79 -12.75
CA ILE A 339 4.71 -5.42 -12.90
C ILE A 339 4.76 -4.96 -14.35
N ASP A 340 3.92 -3.98 -14.72
CA ASP A 340 3.97 -3.25 -15.98
C ASP A 340 4.69 -1.90 -15.84
N TYR A 341 4.70 -1.32 -14.63
CA TYR A 341 5.44 -0.10 -14.33
C TYR A 341 5.94 -0.05 -12.88
N VAL A 342 6.99 0.71 -12.67
CA VAL A 342 7.49 1.07 -11.34
C VAL A 342 7.49 2.59 -11.20
N CYS A 343 7.04 3.09 -10.03
CA CYS A 343 6.93 4.52 -9.73
C CYS A 343 7.61 4.86 -8.39
N PRO A 344 8.96 4.84 -8.30
CA PRO A 344 9.65 5.11 -7.05
C PRO A 344 9.34 6.51 -6.52
N GLN A 345 9.17 6.62 -5.20
CA GLN A 345 8.85 7.84 -4.47
C GLN A 345 10.14 8.66 -4.22
N LEU A 346 10.60 9.42 -5.23
CA LEU A 346 11.81 10.23 -5.12
C LEU A 346 11.53 11.56 -4.38
N TYR A 347 11.11 11.45 -3.14
CA TYR A 347 10.67 12.56 -2.29
C TYR A 347 11.86 13.26 -1.61
N TYR A 348 12.88 13.63 -2.36
CA TYR A 348 14.13 14.25 -1.90
C TYR A 348 14.35 15.57 -2.62
N SER A 349 14.94 16.57 -1.91
CA SER A 349 15.50 17.74 -2.59
C SER A 349 16.82 17.38 -3.27
N PHE A 350 17.36 18.29 -4.10
CA PHE A 350 18.70 18.12 -4.69
C PHE A 350 19.80 18.18 -3.60
N GLU A 351 19.54 18.88 -2.49
CA GLU A 351 20.43 19.08 -1.35
C GLU A 351 20.11 18.18 -0.16
N ASN A 352 19.27 17.13 -0.33
CA ASN A 352 19.00 16.17 0.74
C ASN A 352 20.29 15.49 1.18
N GLU A 353 20.63 15.58 2.48
CA GLU A 353 21.91 15.11 3.02
C GLU A 353 22.06 13.57 2.97
N ALA A 354 20.96 12.84 3.13
CA ALA A 354 20.98 11.38 3.14
C ALA A 354 20.97 10.78 1.72
N LEU A 355 20.10 11.29 0.85
CA LEU A 355 19.96 10.82 -0.53
C LEU A 355 19.47 11.99 -1.41
N PRO A 356 20.38 12.73 -2.08
CA PRO A 356 20.00 13.75 -3.04
C PRO A 356 19.14 13.18 -4.18
N PHE A 357 18.16 13.98 -4.65
CA PHE A 357 17.26 13.58 -5.73
C PHE A 357 18.01 13.03 -6.96
N GLU A 358 19.08 13.71 -7.39
CA GLU A 358 19.89 13.30 -8.54
C GLU A 358 20.49 11.90 -8.36
N THR A 359 20.99 11.60 -7.15
CA THR A 359 21.55 10.28 -6.82
C THR A 359 20.46 9.21 -6.81
N ALA A 360 19.29 9.51 -6.22
CA ALA A 360 18.16 8.60 -6.24
C ALA A 360 17.68 8.29 -7.66
N LEU A 361 17.53 9.30 -8.50
CA LEU A 361 17.14 9.15 -9.90
C LEU A 361 18.16 8.28 -10.69
N GLN A 362 19.46 8.55 -10.53
CA GLN A 362 20.51 7.76 -11.16
C GLN A 362 20.49 6.29 -10.72
N ASN A 363 20.27 6.03 -9.43
CA ASN A 363 20.17 4.69 -8.89
C ASN A 363 19.01 3.91 -9.55
N TRP A 364 17.82 4.52 -9.66
CA TRP A 364 16.67 3.90 -10.30
C TRP A 364 16.84 3.69 -11.80
N CYS A 365 17.44 4.64 -12.51
CA CYS A 365 17.76 4.49 -13.93
C CYS A 365 18.82 3.43 -14.22
N ALA A 366 19.72 3.16 -13.26
CA ALA A 366 20.76 2.13 -13.38
C ALA A 366 20.24 0.71 -13.12
N LEU A 367 19.04 0.55 -12.56
CA LEU A 367 18.45 -0.77 -12.35
C LEU A 367 18.23 -1.49 -13.69
N LYS A 368 18.57 -2.78 -13.71
CA LYS A 368 18.19 -3.63 -14.85
C LYS A 368 16.67 -3.70 -14.90
N ARG A 369 16.09 -3.22 -15.98
CA ARG A 369 14.65 -3.17 -16.19
C ARG A 369 14.31 -3.74 -17.57
N LEU A 370 13.24 -4.52 -17.66
CA LEU A 370 12.73 -4.97 -18.95
C LEU A 370 12.24 -3.77 -19.78
N PRO A 371 12.43 -3.75 -21.10
CA PRO A 371 11.97 -2.62 -21.95
C PRO A 371 10.44 -2.40 -21.90
N SER A 372 9.68 -3.44 -21.58
CA SER A 372 8.21 -3.37 -21.45
C SER A 372 7.75 -2.71 -20.15
N ILE A 373 8.61 -2.59 -19.13
CA ILE A 373 8.25 -2.01 -17.85
C ILE A 373 8.51 -0.50 -17.88
N LYS A 374 7.49 0.30 -17.64
CA LYS A 374 7.60 1.76 -17.59
C LYS A 374 8.25 2.24 -16.30
N LEU A 375 9.00 3.34 -16.37
CA LEU A 375 9.55 4.03 -15.21
C LEU A 375 8.85 5.38 -15.03
N TYR A 376 8.02 5.51 -14.00
CA TYR A 376 7.47 6.80 -13.58
C TYR A 376 8.24 7.32 -12.38
N ILE A 377 8.34 8.64 -12.21
CA ILE A 377 9.05 9.26 -11.08
C ILE A 377 8.07 9.96 -10.16
N GLY A 378 7.96 9.49 -8.92
CA GLY A 378 7.14 10.09 -7.88
C GLY A 378 7.79 11.34 -7.28
N LEU A 379 7.08 12.47 -7.26
CA LEU A 379 7.57 13.77 -6.81
C LEU A 379 6.73 14.32 -5.64
N ALA A 380 7.39 14.96 -4.66
CA ALA A 380 6.81 15.40 -3.40
C ALA A 380 6.32 16.86 -3.43
N VAL A 381 5.13 17.12 -3.95
CA VAL A 381 4.53 18.47 -3.93
C VAL A 381 4.29 18.96 -2.50
N TYR A 382 3.97 18.07 -1.56
CA TYR A 382 3.69 18.41 -0.15
C TYR A 382 4.89 19.01 0.60
N LYS A 383 6.13 18.82 0.09
CA LYS A 383 7.34 19.40 0.68
C LYS A 383 7.59 20.84 0.23
N ALA A 384 7.00 21.29 -0.88
CA ALA A 384 7.18 22.63 -1.42
C ALA A 384 6.84 23.71 -0.38
N GLY A 385 7.74 24.66 -0.17
CA GLY A 385 7.61 25.75 0.79
C GLY A 385 7.61 25.34 2.25
N THR A 386 8.05 24.12 2.58
CA THR A 386 8.19 23.63 3.95
C THR A 386 9.65 23.51 4.39
N ASP A 387 9.88 23.27 5.69
CA ASP A 387 11.21 23.02 6.28
C ASP A 387 11.72 21.58 6.09
N ALA A 388 11.05 20.81 5.24
CA ALA A 388 11.47 19.46 4.89
C ALA A 388 12.92 19.43 4.36
N ASP A 389 13.58 18.27 4.51
CA ASP A 389 14.96 18.03 4.10
C ASP A 389 15.93 19.14 4.64
N ASN A 390 15.84 19.44 5.94
CA ASN A 390 16.62 20.50 6.62
C ASN A 390 16.41 21.91 6.02
N GLY A 391 15.20 22.21 5.56
CA GLY A 391 14.82 23.53 5.05
C GLY A 391 15.20 23.79 3.59
N THR A 392 15.65 22.77 2.85
CA THR A 392 16.05 22.92 1.45
C THR A 392 14.89 23.25 0.52
N TRP A 393 13.63 23.02 0.95
CA TRP A 393 12.42 23.38 0.22
C TRP A 393 11.86 24.77 0.54
N LEU A 394 12.36 25.45 1.60
CA LEU A 394 11.84 26.74 2.05
C LEU A 394 12.11 27.90 1.09
N ASN A 395 13.29 27.90 0.47
CA ASN A 395 13.81 29.04 -0.27
C ASN A 395 13.91 28.77 -1.78
N THR A 396 13.32 27.69 -2.26
CA THR A 396 13.26 27.33 -3.68
C THR A 396 11.87 27.54 -4.23
N THR A 397 11.78 27.75 -5.52
CA THR A 397 10.51 27.88 -6.26
C THR A 397 10.51 27.07 -7.54
N ASP A 398 11.59 26.33 -7.81
CA ASP A 398 11.83 25.63 -9.06
C ASP A 398 12.37 24.20 -8.86
N THR A 399 12.35 23.68 -7.64
CA THR A 399 12.82 22.33 -7.33
C THR A 399 12.03 21.28 -8.11
N LEU A 400 10.69 21.33 -8.07
CA LEU A 400 9.84 20.41 -8.83
C LEU A 400 10.07 20.55 -10.35
N ALA A 401 10.18 21.78 -10.85
CA ALA A 401 10.45 22.02 -12.28
C ALA A 401 11.76 21.35 -12.73
N LYS A 402 12.82 21.53 -11.95
CA LYS A 402 14.12 20.88 -12.20
C LYS A 402 14.04 19.36 -12.11
N GLN A 403 13.28 18.82 -11.15
CA GLN A 403 13.09 17.38 -11.00
C GLN A 403 12.38 16.77 -12.21
N ILE A 404 11.35 17.46 -12.72
CA ILE A 404 10.62 17.04 -13.92
C ILE A 404 11.56 17.04 -15.15
N ASP A 405 12.35 18.11 -15.32
CA ASP A 405 13.32 18.20 -16.42
C ASP A 405 14.39 17.11 -16.33
N ARG A 406 14.92 16.84 -15.13
CA ARG A 406 15.88 15.73 -14.91
C ARG A 406 15.27 14.36 -15.16
N ALA A 407 14.01 14.11 -14.75
CA ALA A 407 13.31 12.86 -15.04
C ALA A 407 13.15 12.65 -16.55
N LYS A 408 12.79 13.71 -17.29
CA LYS A 408 12.71 13.71 -18.75
C LYS A 408 14.07 13.41 -19.41
N GLU A 409 15.14 14.10 -19.02
CA GLU A 409 16.49 13.87 -19.52
C GLU A 409 16.99 12.44 -19.25
N ALA A 410 16.56 11.85 -18.12
CA ALA A 410 16.87 10.48 -17.75
C ALA A 410 16.03 9.42 -18.50
N GLY A 411 15.08 9.84 -19.34
CA GLY A 411 14.25 8.95 -20.14
C GLY A 411 13.14 8.26 -19.32
N ALA A 412 12.63 8.91 -18.27
CA ALA A 412 11.45 8.42 -17.57
C ALA A 412 10.22 8.47 -18.48
N ASP A 413 9.34 7.47 -18.32
CA ASP A 413 8.09 7.35 -19.10
C ASP A 413 6.96 8.25 -18.54
N GLY A 414 7.15 8.82 -17.34
CA GLY A 414 6.19 9.70 -16.71
C GLY A 414 6.66 10.26 -15.36
N VAL A 415 5.85 11.16 -14.81
CA VAL A 415 6.00 11.68 -13.44
C VAL A 415 4.66 11.62 -12.72
N VAL A 416 4.69 11.40 -11.41
CA VAL A 416 3.46 11.35 -10.58
C VAL A 416 3.65 12.25 -9.36
N LEU A 417 2.69 13.13 -9.11
CA LEU A 417 2.74 14.19 -8.10
C LEU A 417 2.02 13.77 -6.81
N TYR A 418 2.72 13.76 -5.69
CA TYR A 418 2.13 13.48 -4.38
C TYR A 418 2.00 14.77 -3.55
N ALA A 419 0.80 15.25 -3.30
CA ALA A 419 -0.51 14.74 -3.66
C ALA A 419 -1.45 15.88 -4.05
N VAL A 420 -2.66 15.54 -4.49
CA VAL A 420 -3.68 16.46 -5.02
C VAL A 420 -3.97 17.66 -4.12
N ASP A 421 -4.03 17.48 -2.79
CA ASP A 421 -4.34 18.55 -1.83
C ASP A 421 -3.27 19.63 -1.74
N HIS A 422 -2.08 19.38 -2.28
CA HIS A 422 -0.96 20.31 -2.27
C HIS A 422 -0.78 21.07 -3.58
N LEU A 423 -1.43 20.65 -4.66
CA LEU A 423 -1.26 21.26 -6.00
C LEU A 423 -1.64 22.74 -6.05
N THR A 424 -2.68 23.12 -5.31
CA THR A 424 -3.23 24.50 -5.28
C THR A 424 -2.95 25.23 -3.96
N GLY A 425 -2.18 24.61 -3.05
CA GLY A 425 -1.83 25.16 -1.75
C GLY A 425 -0.91 26.39 -1.86
N GLU A 426 -1.06 27.37 -0.97
CA GLU A 426 -0.23 28.58 -0.97
C GLU A 426 1.28 28.26 -0.85
N ASN A 427 1.66 27.23 -0.09
CA ASN A 427 3.06 26.82 0.07
C ASN A 427 3.67 26.31 -1.25
N ALA A 428 2.91 25.55 -2.04
CA ALA A 428 3.39 25.00 -3.31
C ALA A 428 3.20 25.93 -4.50
N LYS A 429 2.51 27.05 -4.34
CA LYS A 429 2.09 27.94 -5.43
C LYS A 429 3.25 28.37 -6.36
N ALA A 430 4.36 28.77 -5.76
CA ALA A 430 5.53 29.22 -6.54
C ALA A 430 6.23 28.04 -7.26
N GLU A 431 6.36 26.90 -6.60
CA GLU A 431 6.90 25.67 -7.19
C GLU A 431 6.01 25.18 -8.33
N MET A 432 4.68 25.12 -8.13
CA MET A 432 3.75 24.66 -9.16
C MET A 432 3.68 25.61 -10.36
N ALA A 433 3.81 26.94 -10.14
CA ALA A 433 3.87 27.89 -11.25
C ALA A 433 5.04 27.64 -12.21
N ASN A 434 6.17 27.13 -11.70
CA ASN A 434 7.32 26.75 -12.50
C ASN A 434 7.25 25.29 -12.98
N ALA A 435 6.62 24.38 -12.21
CA ALA A 435 6.51 22.96 -12.56
C ALA A 435 5.52 22.73 -13.72
N VAL A 436 4.37 23.42 -13.76
CA VAL A 436 3.35 23.21 -14.80
C VAL A 436 3.87 23.35 -16.22
N PRO A 437 4.63 24.40 -16.59
CA PRO A 437 5.22 24.47 -17.93
C PRO A 437 6.18 23.31 -18.25
N GLU A 438 6.87 22.77 -17.25
CA GLU A 438 7.76 21.61 -17.48
C GLU A 438 6.96 20.30 -17.65
N LEU A 439 5.83 20.14 -16.96
CA LEU A 439 4.91 19.02 -17.19
C LEU A 439 4.35 19.04 -18.62
N GLU A 440 4.00 20.21 -19.13
CA GLU A 440 3.58 20.37 -20.54
C GLU A 440 4.69 19.97 -21.51
N ARG A 441 5.92 20.47 -21.30
CA ARG A 441 7.10 20.09 -22.10
C ARG A 441 7.47 18.62 -21.97
N PHE A 442 7.22 18.01 -20.81
CA PHE A 442 7.44 16.58 -20.60
C PHE A 442 6.57 15.76 -21.55
N LYS A 443 5.27 16.11 -21.67
CA LYS A 443 4.33 15.44 -22.59
C LYS A 443 4.65 15.64 -24.06
N GLU A 444 5.10 16.83 -24.44
CA GLU A 444 5.40 17.16 -25.86
C GLU A 444 6.64 16.44 -26.39
N ALA A 445 7.61 16.10 -25.55
CA ALA A 445 8.95 15.65 -25.98
C ALA A 445 8.98 14.25 -26.60
N GLN A 446 8.00 13.40 -26.34
CA GLN A 446 7.92 12.04 -26.88
C GLN A 446 6.99 11.94 -28.11
N GLN A 447 6.36 13.05 -28.51
CA GLN A 447 5.52 13.09 -29.71
C GLN A 447 6.33 13.42 -30.99
N ASN A 448 7.62 13.75 -30.88
CA ASN A 448 8.56 14.06 -31.97
C ASN A 448 9.63 12.97 -32.08
#